data_2ff953c57ec4a85fa1a4a85ae4b28940
#
_entry.id   2ff953c57ec4a85fa1a4a85ae4b28940
#
_cell.length_a   1.000
_cell.length_b   1.000
_cell.length_c   1.000
_cell.angle_alpha   90.00
_cell.angle_beta   90.00
_cell.angle_gamma   90.00
#
_symmetry.space_group_name_H-M   'P 1'
#
loop_
_entity.id
_entity.type
_entity.pdbx_description
1 polymer ?
#
loop_
_entity_poly.entity_id
_entity_poly.type
_entity_poly.pdbx_seq_one_letter_code
_entity_poly.pdbx_strand_id
1 'polypeptide(L)'
;MLGVGMAWGATTPLSKIAMAGDIHPIGATIWQCLILSVVLSAVLVVQGRRLPLGRAYIGFYLLLGLLGTALPHPMGYLAARHLPSSVLSVILAGIPMVTLVVASLAGIDRPSPRRVLGLLCGFAAIVVLVAPAGSLPSGAAWLWVLLPIASTLSYALENVCIDKLRLPQLDPLSTLCGLSWGAFVLSAPLALLPGVAVAPWPLDTVRWALLAITLLHMGAYFGLIWMIGKAGAVFATQVSYVVTLSGITFAIVFLNEPATPALALAVALMVLGLSLVRPRTAPNERPSTA
;
A
#
# COMPACT_ATOMS: atom_id res chain seq x y z
N MET A 1 -2.56 14.96 -0.36
CA MET A 1 -1.33 14.17 -0.52
C MET A 1 -0.46 14.12 0.73
N LEU A 2 -0.04 15.25 1.33
CA LEU A 2 0.88 15.23 2.50
C LEU A 2 0.34 14.38 3.65
N GLY A 3 -0.86 14.65 4.17
CA GLY A 3 -1.42 13.89 5.28
C GLY A 3 -1.57 12.39 5.00
N VAL A 4 -2.00 12.03 3.80
CA VAL A 4 -2.11 10.62 3.35
C VAL A 4 -0.73 9.94 3.32
N GLY A 5 0.27 10.63 2.76
CA GLY A 5 1.62 10.09 2.66
C GLY A 5 2.30 9.93 4.02
N MET A 6 2.17 10.90 4.92
CA MET A 6 2.70 10.81 6.28
C MET A 6 2.03 9.70 7.10
N ALA A 7 0.69 9.58 7.00
CA ALA A 7 -0.03 8.51 7.67
C ALA A 7 0.44 7.12 7.21
N TRP A 8 0.56 6.92 5.90
CA TRP A 8 1.10 5.65 5.38
C TRP A 8 2.58 5.46 5.68
N GLY A 9 3.39 6.50 5.58
CA GLY A 9 4.82 6.42 5.93
C GLY A 9 5.04 5.95 7.36
N ALA A 10 4.19 6.38 8.30
CA ALA A 10 4.25 5.93 9.68
C ALA A 10 3.88 4.44 9.86
N THR A 11 3.10 3.84 8.95
CA THR A 11 2.71 2.43 9.08
C THR A 11 3.89 1.47 8.90
N THR A 12 4.93 1.85 8.14
CA THR A 12 6.09 0.97 7.91
C THR A 12 6.90 0.70 9.19
N PRO A 13 7.37 1.71 9.95
CA PRO A 13 8.02 1.47 11.23
C PRO A 13 7.09 0.86 12.28
N LEU A 14 5.81 1.25 12.29
CA LEU A 14 4.83 0.63 13.19
C LEU A 14 4.64 -0.86 12.87
N SER A 15 4.69 -1.27 11.60
CA SER A 15 4.62 -2.68 11.21
C SER A 15 5.78 -3.48 11.78
N LYS A 16 6.98 -2.90 11.87
CA LYS A 16 8.12 -3.53 12.51
C LYS A 16 7.88 -3.73 14.00
N ILE A 17 7.34 -2.74 14.69
CA ILE A 17 6.96 -2.83 16.12
C ILE A 17 5.87 -3.89 16.31
N ALA A 18 4.82 -3.89 15.49
CA ALA A 18 3.74 -4.87 15.55
C ALA A 18 4.21 -6.28 15.26
N MET A 19 5.24 -6.45 14.44
CA MET A 19 5.80 -7.76 14.08
C MET A 19 6.99 -8.18 14.96
N ALA A 20 7.40 -7.38 15.92
CA ALA A 20 8.41 -7.76 16.92
C ALA A 20 7.89 -8.78 17.95
N GLY A 21 6.57 -8.92 18.11
CA GLY A 21 5.93 -9.93 18.94
C GLY A 21 5.53 -11.19 18.18
N ASP A 22 4.81 -12.08 18.86
CA ASP A 22 4.39 -13.38 18.34
C ASP A 22 3.12 -13.33 17.47
N ILE A 23 2.68 -12.14 17.04
CA ILE A 23 1.47 -12.00 16.21
C ILE A 23 1.73 -12.53 14.81
N HIS A 24 0.94 -13.53 14.40
CA HIS A 24 1.04 -14.07 13.05
C HIS A 24 0.66 -13.02 12.00
N PRO A 25 1.44 -12.82 10.90
CA PRO A 25 1.16 -11.80 9.86
C PRO A 25 -0.25 -11.87 9.28
N ILE A 26 -0.76 -13.08 9.01
CA ILE A 26 -2.13 -13.29 8.54
C ILE A 26 -3.14 -12.88 9.62
N GLY A 27 -2.89 -13.25 10.88
CA GLY A 27 -3.74 -12.88 12.00
C GLY A 27 -3.83 -11.35 12.19
N ALA A 28 -2.70 -10.65 12.09
CA ALA A 28 -2.66 -9.19 12.08
C ALA A 28 -3.52 -8.59 10.96
N THR A 29 -3.44 -9.17 9.76
CA THR A 29 -4.25 -8.74 8.60
C THR A 29 -5.74 -8.98 8.85
N ILE A 30 -6.13 -10.13 9.37
CA ILE A 30 -7.53 -10.45 9.70
C ILE A 30 -8.09 -9.42 10.69
N TRP A 31 -7.35 -9.11 11.76
CA TRP A 31 -7.74 -8.09 12.73
C TRP A 31 -7.90 -6.71 12.11
N GLN A 32 -6.94 -6.31 11.30
CA GLN A 32 -6.98 -5.04 10.58
C GLN A 32 -8.23 -4.96 9.69
N CYS A 33 -8.50 -5.99 8.89
CA CYS A 33 -9.67 -6.05 8.02
C CYS A 33 -10.98 -6.00 8.82
N LEU A 34 -11.06 -6.73 9.94
CA LEU A 34 -12.25 -6.75 10.79
C LEU A 34 -12.53 -5.37 11.38
N ILE A 35 -11.53 -4.72 11.98
CA ILE A 35 -11.66 -3.38 12.56
C ILE A 35 -12.09 -2.38 11.48
N LEU A 36 -11.43 -2.37 10.33
CA LEU A 36 -11.81 -1.49 9.21
C LEU A 36 -13.25 -1.72 8.78
N SER A 37 -13.63 -2.98 8.56
CA SER A 37 -14.97 -3.34 8.09
C SER A 37 -16.06 -2.88 9.07
N VAL A 38 -15.83 -3.11 10.37
CA VAL A 38 -16.80 -2.72 11.42
C VAL A 38 -16.90 -1.20 11.53
N VAL A 39 -15.75 -0.50 11.63
CA VAL A 39 -15.73 0.96 11.77
C VAL A 39 -16.34 1.64 10.55
N LEU A 40 -15.96 1.22 9.33
CA LEU A 40 -16.49 1.83 8.10
C LEU A 40 -17.98 1.51 7.91
N SER A 41 -18.42 0.31 8.30
CA SER A 41 -19.86 -0.03 8.29
C SER A 41 -20.63 0.85 9.26
N ALA A 42 -20.11 1.07 10.48
CA ALA A 42 -20.72 1.97 11.45
C ALA A 42 -20.83 3.41 10.90
N VAL A 43 -19.78 3.92 10.25
CA VAL A 43 -19.79 5.23 9.60
C VAL A 43 -20.86 5.31 8.50
N LEU A 44 -20.98 4.28 7.65
CA LEU A 44 -22.03 4.23 6.61
C LEU A 44 -23.44 4.24 7.24
N VAL A 45 -23.67 3.44 8.28
CA VAL A 45 -24.95 3.37 8.97
C VAL A 45 -25.33 4.72 9.60
N VAL A 46 -24.39 5.38 10.29
CA VAL A 46 -24.60 6.72 10.87
C VAL A 46 -24.92 7.76 9.78
N GLN A 47 -24.38 7.61 8.58
CA GLN A 47 -24.71 8.46 7.43
C GLN A 47 -26.04 8.07 6.74
N GLY A 48 -26.78 7.08 7.26
CA GLY A 48 -28.01 6.58 6.63
C GLY A 48 -27.79 5.85 5.31
N ARG A 49 -26.55 5.38 5.06
CA ARG A 49 -26.15 4.78 3.79
C ARG A 49 -26.00 3.25 3.93
N ARG A 50 -26.20 2.56 2.84
CA ARG A 50 -26.05 1.09 2.77
C ARG A 50 -24.97 0.72 1.78
N LEU A 51 -24.20 -0.31 2.10
CA LEU A 51 -23.23 -0.88 1.18
C LEU A 51 -23.97 -1.64 0.07
N PRO A 52 -23.74 -1.36 -1.22
CA PRO A 52 -24.32 -2.14 -2.31
C PRO A 52 -23.80 -3.60 -2.28
N LEU A 53 -24.73 -4.57 -2.32
CA LEU A 53 -24.39 -6.01 -2.23
C LEU A 53 -24.78 -6.81 -3.48
N GLY A 54 -24.99 -6.14 -4.60
CA GLY A 54 -25.22 -6.82 -5.88
C GLY A 54 -23.99 -7.66 -6.32
N ARG A 55 -24.21 -8.67 -7.15
CA ARG A 55 -23.20 -9.64 -7.56
C ARG A 55 -21.91 -8.99 -8.14
N ALA A 56 -22.08 -7.93 -8.94
CA ALA A 56 -20.96 -7.17 -9.49
C ALA A 56 -20.14 -6.45 -8.39
N TYR A 57 -20.82 -5.87 -7.40
CA TYR A 57 -20.16 -5.20 -6.27
C TYR A 57 -19.40 -6.18 -5.38
N ILE A 58 -20.00 -7.34 -5.07
CA ILE A 58 -19.33 -8.38 -4.26
C ILE A 58 -18.07 -8.86 -4.97
N GLY A 59 -18.14 -9.19 -6.28
CA GLY A 59 -16.97 -9.57 -7.05
C GLY A 59 -15.87 -8.51 -7.04
N PHE A 60 -16.26 -7.24 -7.16
CA PHE A 60 -15.33 -6.11 -7.10
C PHE A 60 -14.68 -5.98 -5.71
N TYR A 61 -15.46 -6.10 -4.63
CA TYR A 61 -14.94 -6.05 -3.25
C TYR A 61 -13.98 -7.19 -2.95
N LEU A 62 -14.30 -8.41 -3.40
CA LEU A 62 -13.41 -9.56 -3.24
C LEU A 62 -12.11 -9.37 -4.02
N LEU A 63 -12.18 -8.89 -5.26
CA LEU A 63 -11.00 -8.61 -6.08
C LEU A 63 -10.10 -7.55 -5.44
N LEU A 64 -10.68 -6.40 -5.06
CA LEU A 64 -9.90 -5.34 -4.41
C LEU A 64 -9.41 -5.76 -3.03
N GLY A 65 -10.22 -6.46 -2.25
CA GLY A 65 -9.84 -6.98 -0.95
C GLY A 65 -8.68 -7.98 -1.04
N LEU A 66 -8.67 -8.83 -2.09
CA LEU A 66 -7.56 -9.73 -2.36
C LEU A 66 -6.28 -8.97 -2.70
N LEU A 67 -6.35 -8.09 -3.71
CA LEU A 67 -5.19 -7.39 -4.26
C LEU A 67 -4.66 -6.28 -3.35
N GLY A 68 -5.53 -5.58 -2.63
CA GLY A 68 -5.16 -4.44 -1.80
C GLY A 68 -4.84 -4.78 -0.36
N THR A 69 -5.27 -5.94 0.14
CA THR A 69 -5.10 -6.23 1.58
C THR A 69 -4.79 -7.68 1.87
N ALA A 70 -5.64 -8.63 1.50
CA ALA A 70 -5.53 -10.03 1.92
C ALA A 70 -4.22 -10.69 1.46
N LEU A 71 -3.72 -10.33 0.28
CA LEU A 71 -2.46 -10.82 -0.25
C LEU A 71 -1.25 -9.96 0.16
N PRO A 72 -1.23 -8.63 -0.06
CA PRO A 72 -0.02 -7.84 0.17
C PRO A 72 0.28 -7.55 1.65
N HIS A 73 -0.71 -7.45 2.53
CA HIS A 73 -0.45 -7.14 3.94
C HIS A 73 0.31 -8.24 4.68
N PRO A 74 -0.08 -9.54 4.62
CA PRO A 74 0.70 -10.59 5.24
C PRO A 74 2.13 -10.67 4.70
N MET A 75 2.32 -10.44 3.39
CA MET A 75 3.65 -10.38 2.78
C MET A 75 4.47 -9.22 3.34
N GLY A 76 3.88 -8.02 3.45
CA GLY A 76 4.52 -6.85 4.03
C GLY A 76 4.87 -7.03 5.51
N TYR A 77 3.96 -7.58 6.31
CA TYR A 77 4.20 -7.89 7.71
C TYR A 77 5.29 -8.96 7.91
N LEU A 78 5.29 -9.99 7.08
CA LEU A 78 6.34 -11.00 7.12
C LEU A 78 7.70 -10.40 6.74
N ALA A 79 7.74 -9.58 5.71
CA ALA A 79 8.95 -8.87 5.31
C ALA A 79 9.46 -7.92 6.41
N ALA A 80 8.57 -7.24 7.15
CA ALA A 80 8.94 -6.34 8.25
C ALA A 80 9.67 -7.04 9.41
N ARG A 81 9.52 -8.36 9.56
CA ARG A 81 10.30 -9.15 10.53
C ARG A 81 11.77 -9.27 10.14
N HIS A 82 12.06 -9.26 8.85
CA HIS A 82 13.38 -9.62 8.31
C HIS A 82 14.11 -8.44 7.67
N LEU A 83 13.39 -7.39 7.26
CA LEU A 83 13.96 -6.24 6.58
C LEU A 83 13.85 -4.96 7.42
N PRO A 84 14.80 -4.03 7.26
CA PRO A 84 14.65 -2.67 7.78
C PRO A 84 13.41 -1.97 7.20
N SER A 85 12.77 -1.12 8.01
CA SER A 85 11.59 -0.36 7.59
C SER A 85 11.92 0.65 6.48
N SER A 86 13.13 1.21 6.50
CA SER A 86 13.65 2.07 5.44
C SER A 86 13.73 1.36 4.09
N VAL A 87 14.19 0.10 4.07
CA VAL A 87 14.24 -0.74 2.86
C VAL A 87 12.83 -1.02 2.33
N LEU A 88 11.89 -1.38 3.22
CA LEU A 88 10.49 -1.59 2.85
C LEU A 88 9.88 -0.33 2.24
N SER A 89 10.14 0.85 2.84
CA SER A 89 9.64 2.14 2.34
C SER A 89 10.14 2.44 0.92
N VAL A 90 11.40 2.14 0.62
CA VAL A 90 11.96 2.34 -0.74
C VAL A 90 11.36 1.36 -1.74
N ILE A 91 11.18 0.09 -1.39
CA ILE A 91 10.59 -0.89 -2.32
C ILE A 91 9.13 -0.53 -2.64
N LEU A 92 8.34 -0.17 -1.63
CA LEU A 92 6.95 0.25 -1.80
C LEU A 92 6.82 1.58 -2.57
N ALA A 93 7.86 2.43 -2.56
CA ALA A 93 7.91 3.60 -3.43
C ALA A 93 7.91 3.26 -4.93
N GLY A 94 8.18 2.01 -5.29
CA GLY A 94 8.05 1.50 -6.66
C GLY A 94 6.60 1.34 -7.14
N ILE A 95 5.58 1.44 -6.28
CA ILE A 95 4.16 1.27 -6.65
C ILE A 95 3.76 2.12 -7.86
N PRO A 96 4.05 3.43 -7.96
CA PRO A 96 3.68 4.23 -9.13
C PRO A 96 4.30 3.74 -10.43
N MET A 97 5.52 3.21 -10.35
CA MET A 97 6.25 2.71 -11.52
C MET A 97 5.63 1.42 -12.04
N VAL A 98 5.33 0.49 -11.13
CA VAL A 98 4.64 -0.76 -11.47
C VAL A 98 3.21 -0.46 -11.92
N THR A 99 2.51 0.50 -11.28
CA THR A 99 1.17 0.95 -11.71
C THR A 99 1.20 1.49 -13.15
N LEU A 100 2.25 2.24 -13.54
CA LEU A 100 2.40 2.71 -14.92
C LEU A 100 2.53 1.54 -15.90
N VAL A 101 3.32 0.52 -15.57
CA VAL A 101 3.49 -0.68 -16.40
C VAL A 101 2.14 -1.40 -16.56
N VAL A 102 1.47 -1.69 -15.43
CA VAL A 102 0.16 -2.38 -15.42
C VAL A 102 -0.91 -1.56 -16.16
N ALA A 103 -0.97 -0.24 -15.94
CA ALA A 103 -1.90 0.65 -16.64
C ALA A 103 -1.64 0.69 -18.14
N SER A 104 -0.37 0.63 -18.55
CA SER A 104 0.02 0.58 -19.97
C SER A 104 -0.41 -0.74 -20.61
N LEU A 105 -0.18 -1.87 -19.95
CA LEU A 105 -0.63 -3.20 -20.41
C LEU A 105 -2.16 -3.29 -20.46
N ALA A 106 -2.85 -2.62 -19.52
CA ALA A 106 -4.31 -2.54 -19.50
C ALA A 106 -4.90 -1.58 -20.55
N GLY A 107 -4.06 -0.85 -21.31
CA GLY A 107 -4.48 0.13 -22.32
C GLY A 107 -5.02 1.45 -21.76
N ILE A 108 -4.83 1.70 -20.46
CA ILE A 108 -5.30 2.91 -19.78
C ILE A 108 -4.32 4.07 -19.95
N ASP A 109 -3.04 3.77 -19.97
CA ASP A 109 -1.96 4.76 -20.11
C ASP A 109 -0.94 4.32 -21.18
N ARG A 110 -0.12 5.26 -21.64
CA ARG A 110 0.95 4.98 -22.61
C ARG A 110 2.29 5.40 -22.01
N PRO A 111 3.28 4.49 -21.94
CA PRO A 111 4.60 4.84 -21.45
C PRO A 111 5.28 5.81 -22.42
N SER A 112 5.94 6.83 -21.89
CA SER A 112 6.84 7.70 -22.63
C SER A 112 8.31 7.35 -22.30
N PRO A 113 9.28 7.67 -23.16
CA PRO A 113 10.70 7.38 -22.86
C PRO A 113 11.15 7.95 -21.51
N ARG A 114 10.65 9.12 -21.14
CA ARG A 114 10.91 9.76 -19.84
C ARG A 114 10.40 8.92 -18.67
N ARG A 115 9.19 8.33 -18.78
CA ARG A 115 8.60 7.48 -17.74
C ARG A 115 9.30 6.13 -17.65
N VAL A 116 9.76 5.59 -18.79
CA VAL A 116 10.60 4.38 -18.83
C VAL A 116 11.92 4.62 -18.11
N LEU A 117 12.56 5.77 -18.34
CA LEU A 117 13.78 6.14 -17.59
C LEU A 117 13.49 6.23 -16.08
N GLY A 118 12.35 6.78 -15.68
CA GLY A 118 11.91 6.80 -14.29
C GLY A 118 11.78 5.40 -13.67
N LEU A 119 11.19 4.46 -14.43
CA LEU A 119 11.10 3.06 -14.02
C LEU A 119 12.49 2.42 -13.82
N LEU A 120 13.42 2.68 -14.73
CA LEU A 120 14.81 2.19 -14.63
C LEU A 120 15.53 2.76 -13.39
N CYS A 121 15.35 4.04 -13.09
CA CYS A 121 15.87 4.65 -11.86
C CYS A 121 15.34 3.98 -10.60
N GLY A 122 14.02 3.69 -10.55
CA GLY A 122 13.42 2.98 -9.42
C GLY A 122 13.92 1.55 -9.27
N PHE A 123 14.08 0.84 -10.38
CA PHE A 123 14.68 -0.48 -10.37
C PHE A 123 16.13 -0.44 -9.86
N ALA A 124 16.92 0.53 -10.33
CA ALA A 124 18.30 0.74 -9.87
C ALA A 124 18.36 1.03 -8.37
N ALA A 125 17.40 1.79 -7.82
CA ALA A 125 17.30 2.04 -6.38
C ALA A 125 17.14 0.73 -5.58
N ILE A 126 16.27 -0.18 -6.04
CA ILE A 126 16.09 -1.49 -5.39
C ILE A 126 17.39 -2.32 -5.49
N VAL A 127 18.03 -2.34 -6.65
CA VAL A 127 19.31 -3.06 -6.85
C VAL A 127 20.39 -2.54 -5.90
N VAL A 128 20.52 -1.22 -5.73
CA VAL A 128 21.48 -0.62 -4.79
C VAL A 128 21.23 -1.07 -3.35
N LEU A 129 19.98 -1.21 -2.94
CA LEU A 129 19.64 -1.68 -1.58
C LEU A 129 19.95 -3.16 -1.37
N VAL A 130 19.76 -3.98 -2.40
CA VAL A 130 19.93 -5.44 -2.34
C VAL A 130 21.36 -5.87 -2.57
N ALA A 131 22.23 -5.00 -3.13
CA ALA A 131 23.63 -5.30 -3.38
C ALA A 131 24.38 -5.71 -2.10
N PRO A 132 25.40 -6.57 -2.17
CA PRO A 132 26.11 -7.12 -1.01
C PRO A 132 26.67 -6.08 -0.01
N ALA A 133 26.99 -4.89 -0.49
CA ALA A 133 27.43 -3.75 0.34
C ALA A 133 26.26 -2.83 0.75
N GLY A 134 25.01 -3.25 0.49
CA GLY A 134 23.81 -2.45 0.70
C GLY A 134 23.29 -2.45 2.13
N SER A 135 22.04 -2.07 2.26
CA SER A 135 21.36 -1.89 3.57
C SER A 135 20.65 -3.15 4.08
N LEU A 136 20.92 -4.31 3.50
CA LEU A 136 20.32 -5.57 3.95
C LEU A 136 21.16 -6.27 5.03
N PRO A 137 20.53 -6.94 6.00
CA PRO A 137 21.21 -7.86 6.89
C PRO A 137 21.93 -8.95 6.09
N SER A 138 23.00 -9.53 6.68
CA SER A 138 23.77 -10.60 6.04
C SER A 138 22.94 -11.88 5.80
N GLY A 139 23.31 -12.68 4.80
CA GLY A 139 22.72 -13.98 4.49
C GLY A 139 21.63 -13.92 3.40
N ALA A 140 20.62 -14.80 3.49
CA ALA A 140 19.55 -14.92 2.49
C ALA A 140 18.48 -13.81 2.57
N ALA A 141 18.82 -12.64 3.14
CA ALA A 141 17.88 -11.53 3.32
C ALA A 141 17.27 -11.02 1.99
N TRP A 142 17.97 -11.21 0.87
CA TRP A 142 17.46 -10.89 -0.45
C TRP A 142 16.17 -11.64 -0.83
N LEU A 143 15.93 -12.85 -0.29
CA LEU A 143 14.69 -13.59 -0.52
C LEU A 143 13.48 -12.87 0.07
N TRP A 144 13.67 -12.21 1.21
CA TRP A 144 12.59 -11.46 1.86
C TRP A 144 12.18 -10.21 1.08
N VAL A 145 13.06 -9.70 0.20
CA VAL A 145 12.76 -8.57 -0.69
C VAL A 145 11.71 -8.93 -1.75
N LEU A 146 11.60 -10.21 -2.12
CA LEU A 146 10.59 -10.67 -3.08
C LEU A 146 9.15 -10.43 -2.57
N LEU A 147 8.93 -10.49 -1.25
CA LEU A 147 7.61 -10.28 -0.66
C LEU A 147 7.09 -8.84 -0.87
N PRO A 148 7.82 -7.77 -0.50
CA PRO A 148 7.35 -6.41 -0.76
C PRO A 148 7.34 -6.07 -2.26
N ILE A 149 8.16 -6.71 -3.11
CA ILE A 149 8.04 -6.57 -4.58
C ILE A 149 6.71 -7.17 -5.06
N ALA A 150 6.34 -8.36 -4.59
CA ALA A 150 5.04 -8.97 -4.90
C ALA A 150 3.87 -8.12 -4.36
N SER A 151 4.01 -7.55 -3.16
CA SER A 151 3.04 -6.60 -2.60
C SER A 151 2.91 -5.35 -3.47
N THR A 152 4.02 -4.81 -3.97
CA THR A 152 4.03 -3.65 -4.88
C THR A 152 3.25 -3.94 -6.17
N LEU A 153 3.43 -5.13 -6.75
CA LEU A 153 2.67 -5.57 -7.91
C LEU A 153 1.17 -5.71 -7.59
N SER A 154 0.85 -6.29 -6.44
CA SER A 154 -0.55 -6.45 -6.00
C SER A 154 -1.26 -5.11 -5.84
N TYR A 155 -0.63 -4.14 -5.17
CA TYR A 155 -1.15 -2.78 -5.05
C TYR A 155 -1.28 -2.07 -6.40
N ALA A 156 -0.34 -2.27 -7.31
CA ALA A 156 -0.41 -1.69 -8.65
C ALA A 156 -1.61 -2.23 -9.44
N LEU A 157 -1.85 -3.54 -9.37
CA LEU A 157 -3.01 -4.19 -9.98
C LEU A 157 -4.31 -3.65 -9.37
N GLU A 158 -4.39 -3.54 -8.05
CA GLU A 158 -5.54 -2.97 -7.36
C GLU A 158 -5.84 -1.54 -7.81
N ASN A 159 -4.83 -0.65 -7.80
CA ASN A 159 -4.99 0.75 -8.21
C ASN A 159 -5.53 0.87 -9.65
N VAL A 160 -5.05 0.02 -10.55
CA VAL A 160 -5.52 -0.04 -11.93
C VAL A 160 -6.94 -0.61 -11.99
N CYS A 161 -7.29 -1.60 -11.18
CA CYS A 161 -8.66 -2.13 -11.09
C CYS A 161 -9.64 -1.06 -10.56
N ILE A 162 -9.28 -0.29 -9.55
CA ILE A 162 -10.09 0.81 -9.03
C ILE A 162 -10.35 1.85 -10.14
N ASP A 163 -9.33 2.18 -10.92
CA ASP A 163 -9.46 3.19 -11.99
C ASP A 163 -10.27 2.66 -13.19
N LYS A 164 -10.04 1.41 -13.60
CA LYS A 164 -10.65 0.81 -14.79
C LYS A 164 -12.09 0.32 -14.58
N LEU A 165 -12.36 -0.27 -13.41
CA LEU A 165 -13.62 -0.97 -13.13
C LEU A 165 -14.62 -0.12 -12.35
N ARG A 166 -14.50 1.22 -12.40
CA ARG A 166 -15.37 2.15 -11.67
C ARG A 166 -16.84 1.74 -11.74
N LEU A 167 -17.35 1.20 -10.63
CA LEU A 167 -18.76 0.82 -10.56
C LEU A 167 -19.61 2.05 -10.23
N PRO A 168 -20.76 2.23 -10.91
CA PRO A 168 -21.72 3.26 -10.57
C PRO A 168 -22.11 3.19 -9.08
N GLN A 169 -22.36 4.34 -8.46
CA GLN A 169 -22.82 4.45 -7.06
C GLN A 169 -21.78 4.11 -5.98
N LEU A 170 -20.53 3.72 -6.34
CA LEU A 170 -19.46 3.54 -5.37
C LEU A 170 -18.66 4.84 -5.19
N ASP A 171 -18.75 5.40 -4.01
CA ASP A 171 -17.83 6.43 -3.53
C ASP A 171 -16.64 5.81 -2.78
N PRO A 172 -15.62 6.61 -2.43
CA PRO A 172 -14.43 6.12 -1.75
C PRO A 172 -14.72 5.39 -0.44
N LEU A 173 -15.71 5.86 0.35
CA LEU A 173 -16.06 5.24 1.63
C LEU A 173 -16.68 3.86 1.45
N SER A 174 -17.66 3.75 0.54
CA SER A 174 -18.31 2.47 0.21
C SER A 174 -17.32 1.49 -0.42
N THR A 175 -16.42 1.99 -1.28
CA THR A 175 -15.36 1.17 -1.89
C THR A 175 -14.43 0.61 -0.82
N LEU A 176 -13.93 1.46 0.10
CA LEU A 176 -13.04 1.05 1.18
C LEU A 176 -13.74 0.07 2.15
N CYS A 177 -14.99 0.32 2.51
CA CYS A 177 -15.77 -0.59 3.33
C CYS A 177 -15.95 -1.96 2.66
N GLY A 178 -16.33 -1.96 1.39
CA GLY A 178 -16.56 -3.20 0.65
C GLY A 178 -15.29 -4.04 0.47
N LEU A 179 -14.16 -3.41 0.08
CA LEU A 179 -12.90 -4.13 -0.06
C LEU A 179 -12.37 -4.64 1.28
N SER A 180 -12.60 -3.92 2.38
CA SER A 180 -12.22 -4.39 3.73
C SER A 180 -13.00 -5.65 4.12
N TRP A 181 -14.31 -5.69 3.85
CA TRP A 181 -15.11 -6.91 4.01
C TRP A 181 -14.67 -8.01 3.07
N GLY A 182 -14.36 -7.69 1.81
CA GLY A 182 -13.81 -8.64 0.85
C GLY A 182 -12.52 -9.29 1.34
N ALA A 183 -11.59 -8.47 1.83
CA ALA A 183 -10.33 -8.94 2.42
C ALA A 183 -10.56 -9.79 3.68
N PHE A 184 -11.49 -9.36 4.56
CA PHE A 184 -11.84 -10.11 5.76
C PHE A 184 -12.40 -11.50 5.42
N VAL A 185 -13.39 -11.57 4.52
CA VAL A 185 -14.02 -12.84 4.11
C VAL A 185 -13.00 -13.80 3.50
N LEU A 186 -12.05 -13.29 2.72
CA LEU A 186 -11.00 -14.12 2.10
C LEU A 186 -9.95 -14.61 3.10
N SER A 187 -9.62 -13.80 4.09
CA SER A 187 -8.56 -14.12 5.06
C SER A 187 -9.07 -14.79 6.33
N ALA A 188 -10.31 -14.53 6.76
CA ALA A 188 -10.88 -15.06 8.01
C ALA A 188 -10.81 -16.58 8.14
N PRO A 189 -11.05 -17.40 7.10
CA PRO A 189 -10.92 -18.86 7.22
C PRO A 189 -9.51 -19.30 7.64
N LEU A 190 -8.48 -18.52 7.32
CA LEU A 190 -7.10 -18.82 7.71
C LEU A 190 -6.85 -18.69 9.22
N ALA A 191 -7.74 -18.00 9.96
CA ALA A 191 -7.67 -17.95 11.42
C ALA A 191 -7.87 -19.31 12.09
N LEU A 192 -8.43 -20.29 11.37
CA LEU A 192 -8.59 -21.67 11.83
C LEU A 192 -7.26 -22.45 11.84
N LEU A 193 -6.24 -21.94 11.16
CA LEU A 193 -4.92 -22.56 11.17
C LEU A 193 -4.24 -22.34 12.52
N PRO A 194 -3.48 -23.34 13.03
CA PRO A 194 -2.78 -23.23 14.30
C PRO A 194 -1.84 -22.01 14.35
N GLY A 195 -1.91 -21.23 15.41
CA GLY A 195 -1.05 -20.04 15.62
C GLY A 195 -1.39 -18.81 14.81
N VAL A 196 -2.42 -18.83 13.94
CA VAL A 196 -2.83 -17.68 13.14
C VAL A 196 -3.75 -16.75 13.91
N ALA A 197 -4.66 -17.31 14.72
CA ALA A 197 -5.59 -16.50 15.52
C ALA A 197 -4.83 -15.60 16.50
N VAL A 198 -5.17 -14.31 16.51
CA VAL A 198 -4.57 -13.33 17.41
C VAL A 198 -5.53 -13.03 18.55
N ALA A 199 -5.08 -13.21 19.79
CA ALA A 199 -5.86 -12.75 20.94
C ALA A 199 -5.86 -11.21 20.98
N PRO A 200 -7.06 -10.55 21.09
CA PRO A 200 -7.14 -9.09 21.14
C PRO A 200 -6.60 -8.50 22.44
N TRP A 201 -6.42 -9.30 23.44
CA TRP A 201 -6.11 -8.91 24.82
C TRP A 201 -4.93 -9.70 25.39
N PRO A 202 -4.08 -9.13 26.29
CA PRO A 202 -4.06 -7.73 26.75
C PRO A 202 -3.54 -6.75 25.68
N LEU A 203 -3.91 -5.47 25.78
CA LEU A 203 -3.38 -4.41 24.92
C LEU A 203 -1.95 -4.05 25.33
N ASP A 204 -0.99 -4.66 24.67
CA ASP A 204 0.43 -4.37 24.77
C ASP A 204 0.92 -3.44 23.65
N THR A 205 2.20 -3.09 23.64
CA THR A 205 2.82 -2.23 22.63
C THR A 205 2.59 -2.76 21.21
N VAL A 206 2.60 -4.07 21.02
CA VAL A 206 2.42 -4.73 19.72
C VAL A 206 1.00 -4.53 19.20
N ARG A 207 -0.01 -4.73 20.05
CA ARG A 207 -1.43 -4.55 19.69
C ARG A 207 -1.80 -3.09 19.52
N TRP A 208 -1.22 -2.19 20.32
CA TRP A 208 -1.36 -0.76 20.11
C TRP A 208 -0.76 -0.32 18.79
N ALA A 209 0.42 -0.83 18.38
CA ALA A 209 1.01 -0.56 17.08
C ALA A 209 0.11 -1.06 15.95
N LEU A 210 -0.45 -2.27 16.06
CA LEU A 210 -1.38 -2.82 15.07
C LEU A 210 -2.67 -1.97 14.93
N LEU A 211 -3.22 -1.50 16.05
CA LEU A 211 -4.38 -0.62 16.04
C LEU A 211 -4.04 0.74 15.39
N ALA A 212 -2.89 1.31 15.72
CA ALA A 212 -2.42 2.57 15.11
C ALA A 212 -2.23 2.42 13.60
N ILE A 213 -1.60 1.33 13.13
CA ILE A 213 -1.48 1.01 11.70
C ILE A 213 -2.87 0.97 11.06
N THR A 214 -3.82 0.29 11.68
CA THR A 214 -5.18 0.13 11.16
C THR A 214 -5.87 1.47 10.95
N LEU A 215 -5.81 2.36 11.94
CA LEU A 215 -6.45 3.68 11.87
C LEU A 215 -5.76 4.61 10.86
N LEU A 216 -4.43 4.63 10.86
CA LEU A 216 -3.65 5.41 9.87
C LEU A 216 -3.90 4.91 8.45
N HIS A 217 -3.92 3.60 8.27
CA HIS A 217 -4.20 2.98 6.97
C HIS A 217 -5.61 3.31 6.48
N MET A 218 -6.61 3.27 7.35
CA MET A 218 -8.01 3.62 7.01
C MET A 218 -8.09 5.03 6.41
N GLY A 219 -7.51 6.02 7.09
CA GLY A 219 -7.54 7.40 6.61
C GLY A 219 -6.73 7.61 5.33
N ALA A 220 -5.55 7.01 5.25
CA ALA A 220 -4.69 7.11 4.09
C ALA A 220 -5.31 6.42 2.86
N TYR A 221 -5.91 5.25 3.05
CA TYR A 221 -6.53 4.50 1.97
C TYR A 221 -7.80 5.17 1.43
N PHE A 222 -8.63 5.70 2.33
CA PHE A 222 -9.75 6.55 1.92
C PHE A 222 -9.27 7.70 1.02
N GLY A 223 -8.21 8.41 1.46
CA GLY A 223 -7.60 9.49 0.69
C GLY A 223 -7.06 9.03 -0.67
N LEU A 224 -6.44 7.84 -0.76
CA LEU A 224 -5.98 7.29 -2.04
C LEU A 224 -7.13 7.00 -2.99
N ILE A 225 -8.16 6.29 -2.54
CA ILE A 225 -9.32 5.95 -3.39
C ILE A 225 -9.99 7.24 -3.89
N TRP A 226 -10.13 8.24 -3.01
CA TRP A 226 -10.65 9.55 -3.39
C TRP A 226 -9.78 10.22 -4.47
N MET A 227 -8.45 10.19 -4.33
CA MET A 227 -7.52 10.75 -5.31
C MET A 227 -7.57 9.99 -6.64
N ILE A 228 -7.67 8.65 -6.62
CA ILE A 228 -7.84 7.83 -7.83
C ILE A 228 -9.11 8.25 -8.57
N GLY A 229 -10.20 8.43 -7.85
CA GLY A 229 -11.48 8.87 -8.42
C GLY A 229 -11.43 10.26 -9.07
N LYS A 230 -10.57 11.16 -8.58
CA LYS A 230 -10.44 12.54 -9.09
C LYS A 230 -9.38 12.70 -10.18
N ALA A 231 -8.26 11.99 -10.07
CA ALA A 231 -7.06 12.25 -10.87
C ALA A 231 -6.45 10.99 -11.53
N GLY A 232 -7.07 9.83 -11.34
CA GLY A 232 -6.61 8.55 -11.86
C GLY A 232 -5.52 7.88 -11.01
N ALA A 233 -5.31 6.58 -11.25
CA ALA A 233 -4.41 5.73 -10.45
C ALA A 233 -2.96 6.22 -10.48
N VAL A 234 -2.42 6.50 -11.67
CA VAL A 234 -1.01 6.93 -11.84
C VAL A 234 -0.72 8.25 -11.11
N PHE A 235 -1.68 9.18 -11.07
CA PHE A 235 -1.50 10.43 -10.32
C PHE A 235 -1.59 10.18 -8.81
N ALA A 236 -2.60 9.45 -8.37
CA ALA A 236 -2.85 9.21 -6.95
C ALA A 236 -1.66 8.51 -6.28
N THR A 237 -1.00 7.58 -6.97
CA THR A 237 0.16 6.86 -6.45
C THR A 237 1.42 7.74 -6.27
N GLN A 238 1.43 8.98 -6.78
CA GLN A 238 2.50 9.95 -6.49
C GLN A 238 2.58 10.31 -4.98
N VAL A 239 1.56 10.00 -4.20
CA VAL A 239 1.63 10.08 -2.74
C VAL A 239 2.83 9.29 -2.18
N SER A 240 3.31 8.27 -2.91
CA SER A 240 4.49 7.47 -2.55
C SER A 240 5.77 8.28 -2.30
N TYR A 241 5.92 9.49 -2.89
CA TYR A 241 7.03 10.39 -2.51
C TYR A 241 7.02 10.72 -1.02
N VAL A 242 5.85 11.14 -0.54
CA VAL A 242 5.69 11.51 0.87
C VAL A 242 5.76 10.28 1.76
N VAL A 243 5.15 9.17 1.34
CA VAL A 243 5.22 7.88 2.06
C VAL A 243 6.66 7.44 2.27
N THR A 244 7.48 7.48 1.21
CA THR A 244 8.87 7.04 1.27
C THR A 244 9.70 7.93 2.19
N LEU A 245 9.64 9.25 1.97
CA LEU A 245 10.42 10.19 2.76
C LEU A 245 10.03 10.16 4.24
N SER A 246 8.73 10.15 4.55
CA SER A 246 8.26 10.06 5.93
C SER A 246 8.55 8.69 6.56
N GLY A 247 8.38 7.59 5.82
CA GLY A 247 8.67 6.25 6.30
C GLY A 247 10.14 6.05 6.67
N ILE A 248 11.06 6.53 5.84
CA ILE A 248 12.51 6.51 6.12
C ILE A 248 12.84 7.43 7.31
N THR A 249 12.31 8.64 7.33
CA THR A 249 12.53 9.58 8.44
C THR A 249 12.07 8.96 9.76
N PHE A 250 10.87 8.38 9.78
CA PHE A 250 10.34 7.73 10.98
C PHE A 250 11.15 6.48 11.39
N ALA A 251 11.64 5.69 10.42
CA ALA A 251 12.50 4.53 10.70
C ALA A 251 13.82 4.97 11.36
N ILE A 252 14.46 6.00 10.84
CA ILE A 252 15.71 6.55 11.42
C ILE A 252 15.45 7.14 12.80
N VAL A 253 14.42 7.99 12.94
CA VAL A 253 14.18 8.75 14.19
C VAL A 253 13.62 7.88 15.31
N PHE A 254 12.67 6.98 15.02
CA PHE A 254 11.97 6.21 16.05
C PHE A 254 12.52 4.79 16.25
N LEU A 255 13.12 4.18 15.21
CA LEU A 255 13.69 2.83 15.30
C LEU A 255 15.23 2.84 15.34
N ASN A 256 15.87 4.01 15.30
CA ASN A 256 17.32 4.15 15.23
C ASN A 256 17.96 3.34 14.09
N GLU A 257 17.26 3.20 12.95
CA GLU A 257 17.80 2.52 11.78
C GLU A 257 18.97 3.33 11.19
N PRO A 258 20.06 2.68 10.77
CA PRO A 258 21.23 3.39 10.26
C PRO A 258 20.94 4.06 8.91
N ALA A 259 21.31 5.35 8.80
CA ALA A 259 21.32 6.05 7.52
C ALA A 259 22.58 5.66 6.71
N THR A 260 22.49 4.60 5.92
CA THR A 260 23.61 4.13 5.11
C THR A 260 23.77 4.94 3.82
N PRO A 261 24.99 5.06 3.25
CA PRO A 261 25.18 5.68 1.93
C PRO A 261 24.37 5.00 0.81
N ALA A 262 24.21 3.67 0.89
CA ALA A 262 23.37 2.93 -0.04
C ALA A 262 21.89 3.34 0.06
N LEU A 263 21.36 3.54 1.28
CA LEU A 263 20.02 4.04 1.49
C LEU A 263 19.85 5.46 0.90
N ALA A 264 20.82 6.36 1.14
CA ALA A 264 20.78 7.72 0.60
C ALA A 264 20.79 7.71 -0.95
N LEU A 265 21.63 6.90 -1.56
CA LEU A 265 21.68 6.75 -3.03
C LEU A 265 20.36 6.16 -3.57
N ALA A 266 19.82 5.13 -2.91
CA ALA A 266 18.55 4.52 -3.32
C ALA A 266 17.39 5.52 -3.23
N VAL A 267 17.34 6.33 -2.17
CA VAL A 267 16.34 7.41 -2.03
C VAL A 267 16.48 8.43 -3.15
N ALA A 268 17.70 8.87 -3.47
CA ALA A 268 17.96 9.82 -4.54
C ALA A 268 17.50 9.28 -5.91
N LEU A 269 17.85 8.02 -6.22
CA LEU A 269 17.39 7.34 -7.45
C LEU A 269 15.87 7.19 -7.50
N MET A 270 15.24 6.84 -6.38
CA MET A 270 13.79 6.70 -6.27
C MET A 270 13.08 8.03 -6.49
N VAL A 271 13.54 9.11 -5.83
CA VAL A 271 12.97 10.46 -6.01
C VAL A 271 13.15 10.94 -7.47
N LEU A 272 14.32 10.70 -8.06
CA LEU A 272 14.56 10.99 -9.46
C LEU A 272 13.59 10.20 -10.36
N GLY A 273 13.48 8.90 -10.14
CA GLY A 273 12.58 8.02 -10.89
C GLY A 273 11.13 8.49 -10.83
N LEU A 274 10.64 8.75 -9.63
CA LEU A 274 9.29 9.27 -9.40
C LEU A 274 9.08 10.64 -10.08
N SER A 275 10.06 11.55 -10.07
CA SER A 275 9.97 12.86 -10.73
C SER A 275 9.80 12.76 -12.25
N LEU A 276 10.28 11.67 -12.84
CA LEU A 276 10.18 11.38 -14.27
C LEU A 276 8.82 10.75 -14.64
N VAL A 277 8.14 10.09 -13.70
CA VAL A 277 6.81 9.48 -13.89
C VAL A 277 5.72 10.51 -13.57
N ARG A 278 5.65 11.61 -14.32
CA ARG A 278 4.61 12.62 -14.13
C ARG A 278 3.24 12.13 -14.62
N PRO A 279 2.14 12.59 -13.97
CA PRO A 279 0.78 12.31 -14.44
C PRO A 279 0.58 12.85 -15.87
N ARG A 280 -0.32 12.23 -16.60
CA ARG A 280 -0.78 12.77 -17.86
C ARG A 280 -1.61 14.02 -17.54
N THR A 281 -1.27 15.19 -18.11
CA THR A 281 -2.20 16.30 -18.16
C THR A 281 -3.46 15.81 -18.86
N ALA A 282 -4.62 15.94 -18.20
CA ALA A 282 -5.89 15.64 -18.81
C ALA A 282 -5.94 16.37 -20.18
N PRO A 283 -6.41 15.72 -21.26
CA PRO A 283 -6.68 16.45 -22.50
C PRO A 283 -7.60 17.60 -22.12
N ASN A 284 -7.21 18.84 -22.46
CA ASN A 284 -8.07 20.00 -22.32
C ASN A 284 -9.48 19.61 -22.76
N GLU A 285 -10.45 19.73 -21.86
CA GLU A 285 -11.85 19.80 -22.27
C GLU A 285 -11.90 20.86 -23.35
N ARG A 286 -12.17 20.44 -24.56
CA ARG A 286 -12.42 21.41 -25.67
C ARG A 286 -13.55 22.30 -25.16
N PRO A 287 -13.41 23.62 -25.18
CA PRO A 287 -14.51 24.46 -24.83
C PRO A 287 -15.69 24.04 -25.73
N SER A 288 -16.80 23.69 -25.10
CA SER A 288 -18.08 23.49 -25.76
C SER A 288 -18.36 24.78 -26.55
N THR A 289 -18.12 24.75 -27.85
CA THR A 289 -18.66 25.77 -28.73
C THR A 289 -20.15 25.58 -28.76
N ALA A 290 -20.81 26.52 -28.11
CA ALA A 290 -22.26 26.72 -28.15
C ALA A 290 -22.75 27.00 -29.57
#